data_6a824729fba979eb8cad86db1658c140
#
_entry.id   6a824729fba979eb8cad86db1658c140
#
_cell.length_a   1.000
_cell.length_b   1.000
_cell.length_c   1.000
_cell.angle_alpha   90.00
_cell.angle_beta   90.00
_cell.angle_gamma   90.00
#
_symmetry.space_group_name_H-M   'P 1'
#
loop_
_entity.id
_entity.type
_entity.pdbx_description
1 polymer ?
#
loop_
_entity_poly.entity_id
_entity_poly.type
_entity_poly.pdbx_seq_one_letter_code
_entity_poly.pdbx_strand_id
1 'polypeptide(L)'
;MRILVLNPIMYTPHKNIIPKVKSIKDTMMYNMCLGFKQNNHEITLAVAEEYKPTEKETYDFKVLFFKSNLTSICLPSVIPFSFDLYTYIKKEQSNFDLIISSEVFSFQSLFASLLCPSKTIIWHEMAIHQRKMKKLPSKIWYNIIAPIFEKKAYVIPRSRPAYLFIKKYLKNVSPIPVEHGINLEQFTFQKEKKDQFIVVSQLIPRKNIESIVLKFNSFLQKYNNNYKLLIVGKGELYNKLERLIKELNAESNISLLGFKNHAELNILLTESKALLIDTFQDNNMVSIPESIVCGTPVITNTIPTNSYFIQENKLGIVKEWNEDDLQEIATNISYTENCINIRETLSNDYLCNKMINIWNNHIHKI
;
A
#
# COMPACT_ATOMS: atom_id res chain seq x y z
N MET A 1 14.39 -18.48 9.69
CA MET A 1 15.47 -17.69 9.04
C MET A 1 15.67 -16.39 9.80
N ARG A 2 16.89 -15.84 9.75
CA ARG A 2 17.18 -14.48 10.22
C ARG A 2 17.09 -13.54 9.04
N ILE A 3 16.13 -12.60 9.08
CA ILE A 3 15.79 -11.72 7.97
C ILE A 3 16.11 -10.28 8.33
N LEU A 4 16.89 -9.60 7.48
CA LEU A 4 17.11 -8.17 7.55
C LEU A 4 16.18 -7.44 6.56
N VAL A 5 15.29 -6.61 7.08
CA VAL A 5 14.39 -5.78 6.28
C VAL A 5 14.94 -4.36 6.19
N LEU A 6 15.31 -3.92 5.00
CA LEU A 6 15.85 -2.59 4.71
C LEU A 6 14.73 -1.70 4.17
N ASN A 7 14.08 -0.95 5.06
CA ASN A 7 13.02 -0.01 4.68
C ASN A 7 13.20 1.32 5.40
N PRO A 8 14.08 2.19 4.91
CA PRO A 8 14.39 3.44 5.59
C PRO A 8 13.22 4.43 5.63
N ILE A 9 12.26 4.34 4.70
CA ILE A 9 11.13 5.26 4.59
C ILE A 9 9.86 4.58 5.11
N MET A 10 9.42 4.93 6.32
CA MET A 10 8.25 4.32 6.95
C MET A 10 6.92 4.97 6.53
N TYR A 11 6.97 6.22 6.09
CA TYR A 11 5.79 6.98 5.65
C TYR A 11 6.09 7.70 4.35
N THR A 12 5.13 7.78 3.44
CA THR A 12 5.23 8.65 2.27
C THR A 12 4.91 10.09 2.69
N PRO A 13 5.89 11.00 2.82
CA PRO A 13 5.67 12.32 3.37
C PRO A 13 4.95 13.23 2.37
N HIS A 14 4.02 14.03 2.88
CA HIS A 14 3.40 15.08 2.10
C HIS A 14 4.40 16.23 1.88
N LYS A 15 4.57 16.70 0.66
CA LYS A 15 5.50 17.82 0.31
C LYS A 15 6.93 17.63 0.84
N ASN A 16 7.42 16.39 0.96
CA ASN A 16 8.75 16.04 1.50
C ASN A 16 9.00 16.38 2.97
N ILE A 17 7.99 16.70 3.72
CA ILE A 17 8.07 16.91 5.16
C ILE A 17 7.77 15.57 5.84
N ILE A 18 8.77 15.03 6.55
CA ILE A 18 8.59 13.80 7.33
C ILE A 18 7.80 14.17 8.59
N PRO A 19 6.60 13.61 8.79
CA PRO A 19 5.81 13.93 9.96
C PRO A 19 6.46 13.36 11.23
N LYS A 20 6.36 14.08 12.34
CA LYS A 20 6.67 13.52 13.65
C LYS A 20 5.51 12.62 14.08
N VAL A 21 5.81 11.37 14.37
CA VAL A 21 4.83 10.35 14.76
C VAL A 21 5.12 9.82 16.15
N LYS A 22 4.08 9.33 16.81
CA LYS A 22 4.21 8.71 18.14
C LYS A 22 4.67 7.27 18.07
N SER A 23 4.31 6.56 16.99
CA SER A 23 4.61 5.15 16.80
C SER A 23 4.87 4.84 15.33
N ILE A 24 5.69 3.80 15.05
CA ILE A 24 5.83 3.19 13.71
C ILE A 24 5.06 1.87 13.60
N LYS A 25 4.40 1.42 14.66
CA LYS A 25 3.74 0.10 14.69
C LYS A 25 2.56 -0.01 13.74
N ASP A 26 1.89 1.10 13.44
CA ASP A 26 0.77 1.14 12.50
C ASP A 26 1.22 1.18 11.03
N THR A 27 2.53 1.17 10.77
CA THR A 27 3.03 1.21 9.40
C THR A 27 2.93 -0.16 8.74
N MET A 28 2.67 -0.14 7.44
CA MET A 28 2.62 -1.34 6.61
C MET A 28 3.87 -2.21 6.76
N MET A 29 5.07 -1.61 6.77
CA MET A 29 6.33 -2.37 6.89
C MET A 29 6.52 -3.00 8.25
N TYR A 30 6.07 -2.35 9.33
CA TYR A 30 6.07 -2.95 10.65
C TYR A 30 5.15 -4.17 10.70
N ASN A 31 3.93 -4.03 10.18
CA ASN A 31 2.96 -5.13 10.10
C ASN A 31 3.45 -6.28 9.21
N MET A 32 4.14 -6.00 8.11
CA MET A 32 4.81 -7.04 7.31
C MET A 32 5.90 -7.78 8.11
N CYS A 33 6.70 -7.06 8.89
CA CYS A 33 7.69 -7.68 9.77
C CYS A 33 7.04 -8.56 10.85
N LEU A 34 5.86 -8.20 11.37
CA LEU A 34 5.07 -9.05 12.25
C LEU A 34 4.63 -10.34 11.54
N GLY A 35 4.19 -10.27 10.28
CA GLY A 35 3.85 -11.45 9.50
C GLY A 35 5.04 -12.42 9.33
N PHE A 36 6.24 -11.95 9.06
CA PHE A 36 7.43 -12.79 9.07
C PHE A 36 7.72 -13.39 10.45
N LYS A 37 7.55 -12.61 11.53
CA LYS A 37 7.74 -13.10 12.90
C LYS A 37 6.73 -14.20 13.26
N GLN A 38 5.45 -14.05 12.87
CA GLN A 38 4.41 -15.07 13.04
C GLN A 38 4.76 -16.39 12.34
N ASN A 39 5.48 -16.29 11.23
CA ASN A 39 6.05 -17.45 10.49
C ASN A 39 7.38 -17.98 11.08
N ASN A 40 7.68 -17.70 12.35
CA ASN A 40 8.89 -18.14 13.06
C ASN A 40 10.20 -17.66 12.43
N HIS A 41 10.24 -16.45 11.86
CA HIS A 41 11.47 -15.82 11.42
C HIS A 41 11.93 -14.78 12.45
N GLU A 42 13.24 -14.65 12.61
CA GLU A 42 13.88 -13.61 13.40
C GLU A 42 14.10 -12.37 12.54
N ILE A 43 13.54 -11.23 12.95
CA ILE A 43 13.49 -10.02 12.13
C ILE A 43 14.35 -8.91 12.71
N THR A 44 15.12 -8.26 11.83
CA THR A 44 15.73 -6.96 12.09
C THR A 44 15.23 -5.95 11.06
N LEU A 45 14.58 -4.89 11.47
CA LEU A 45 14.11 -3.82 10.60
C LEU A 45 15.07 -2.63 10.68
N ALA A 46 15.60 -2.18 9.54
CA ALA A 46 16.45 -0.99 9.41
C ALA A 46 15.65 0.19 8.86
N VAL A 47 15.62 1.28 9.63
CA VAL A 47 14.82 2.49 9.37
C VAL A 47 15.74 3.73 9.37
N ALA A 48 15.43 4.76 8.60
CA ALA A 48 16.14 6.04 8.70
C ALA A 48 15.76 6.77 10.01
N GLU A 49 16.72 7.41 10.66
CA GLU A 49 16.55 8.06 11.96
C GLU A 49 15.49 9.16 11.95
N GLU A 50 15.27 9.78 10.79
CA GLU A 50 14.25 10.80 10.59
C GLU A 50 12.82 10.28 10.82
N TYR A 51 12.61 8.97 10.77
CA TYR A 51 11.32 8.30 11.02
C TYR A 51 11.20 7.75 12.45
N LYS A 52 12.19 8.01 13.31
CA LYS A 52 12.15 7.59 14.70
C LYS A 52 11.00 8.28 15.43
N PRO A 53 10.17 7.52 16.17
CA PRO A 53 9.08 8.08 16.95
C PRO A 53 9.54 9.13 17.98
N THR A 54 8.66 10.07 18.30
CA THR A 54 8.91 11.09 19.33
C THR A 54 8.86 10.52 20.74
N GLU A 55 8.08 9.45 20.94
CA GLU A 55 7.94 8.75 22.20
C GLU A 55 8.77 7.45 22.16
N LYS A 56 9.33 7.07 23.31
CA LYS A 56 10.04 5.78 23.43
C LYS A 56 9.02 4.64 23.40
N GLU A 57 9.20 3.73 22.48
CA GLU A 57 8.35 2.54 22.36
C GLU A 57 9.18 1.25 22.36
N THR A 58 8.54 0.14 22.73
CA THR A 58 9.09 -1.20 22.64
C THR A 58 8.63 -1.86 21.34
N TYR A 59 9.48 -2.65 20.72
CA TYR A 59 9.18 -3.31 19.44
C TYR A 59 9.08 -4.83 19.62
N ASP A 60 8.28 -5.46 18.77
CA ASP A 60 8.08 -6.92 18.79
C ASP A 60 9.27 -7.70 18.21
N PHE A 61 10.17 -7.00 17.52
CA PHE A 61 11.40 -7.49 16.91
C PHE A 61 12.46 -6.38 16.93
N LYS A 62 13.69 -6.69 16.51
CA LYS A 62 14.77 -5.70 16.52
C LYS A 62 14.55 -4.60 15.47
N VAL A 63 14.52 -3.35 15.91
CA VAL A 63 14.46 -2.16 15.05
C VAL A 63 15.72 -1.32 15.24
N LEU A 64 16.36 -0.96 14.14
CA LEU A 64 17.57 -0.15 14.09
C LEU A 64 17.31 1.13 13.32
N PHE A 65 17.74 2.26 13.89
CA PHE A 65 17.65 3.57 13.25
C PHE A 65 19.02 4.01 12.77
N PHE A 66 19.15 4.38 11.49
CA PHE A 66 20.38 4.79 10.85
C PHE A 66 20.29 6.25 10.41
N LYS A 67 21.30 7.03 10.80
CA LYS A 67 21.39 8.45 10.43
C LYS A 67 21.55 8.60 8.92
N SER A 68 20.73 9.48 8.33
CA SER A 68 20.91 9.86 6.92
C SER A 68 22.08 10.85 6.76
N ASN A 69 22.85 10.64 5.71
CA ASN A 69 23.97 11.49 5.30
C ASN A 69 23.62 12.18 3.98
N LEU A 70 24.37 13.22 3.63
CA LEU A 70 24.20 13.98 2.37
C LEU A 70 22.76 14.45 2.12
N THR A 71 22.04 14.84 3.18
CA THR A 71 20.61 15.13 3.19
C THR A 71 20.18 16.29 2.28
N SER A 72 21.11 17.15 1.89
CA SER A 72 20.89 18.23 0.91
C SER A 72 20.73 17.70 -0.54
N ILE A 73 21.32 16.56 -0.85
CA ILE A 73 21.29 15.91 -2.17
C ILE A 73 20.39 14.67 -2.13
N CYS A 74 20.62 13.81 -1.14
CA CYS A 74 19.89 12.57 -0.92
C CYS A 74 18.77 12.81 0.10
N LEU A 75 17.62 13.31 -0.35
CA LEU A 75 16.51 13.65 0.53
C LEU A 75 16.04 12.42 1.32
N PRO A 76 16.05 12.48 2.68
CA PRO A 76 15.62 11.34 3.51
C PRO A 76 14.20 10.85 3.24
N SER A 77 13.34 11.73 2.72
CA SER A 77 11.96 11.42 2.34
C SER A 77 11.81 10.72 0.99
N VAL A 78 12.89 10.53 0.23
CA VAL A 78 12.82 10.01 -1.17
C VAL A 78 13.86 8.94 -1.44
N ILE A 79 15.12 9.21 -1.08
CA ILE A 79 16.26 8.34 -1.37
C ILE A 79 17.32 8.55 -0.28
N PRO A 80 17.02 8.16 0.98
CA PRO A 80 17.96 8.31 2.09
C PRO A 80 19.26 7.54 1.82
N PHE A 81 20.37 8.18 2.14
CA PHE A 81 21.70 7.59 2.04
C PHE A 81 22.31 7.52 3.45
N SER A 82 22.90 6.38 3.83
CA SER A 82 23.51 6.18 5.14
C SER A 82 24.80 5.39 5.06
N PHE A 83 25.91 5.98 5.49
CA PHE A 83 27.20 5.28 5.63
C PHE A 83 27.15 4.22 6.74
N ASP A 84 26.43 4.51 7.82
CA ASP A 84 26.30 3.58 8.94
C ASP A 84 25.52 2.34 8.53
N LEU A 85 24.48 2.48 7.71
CA LEU A 85 23.74 1.35 7.16
C LEU A 85 24.62 0.50 6.22
N TYR A 86 25.41 1.15 5.35
CA TYR A 86 26.37 0.42 4.49
C TYR A 86 27.36 -0.40 5.33
N THR A 87 27.95 0.24 6.35
CA THR A 87 28.92 -0.40 7.24
C THR A 87 28.28 -1.56 8.03
N TYR A 88 27.05 -1.36 8.50
CA TYR A 88 26.28 -2.39 9.19
C TYR A 88 26.03 -3.61 8.29
N ILE A 89 25.53 -3.42 7.07
CA ILE A 89 25.31 -4.51 6.13
C ILE A 89 26.63 -5.25 5.85
N LYS A 90 27.71 -4.50 5.58
CA LYS A 90 29.05 -5.10 5.29
C LYS A 90 29.54 -5.96 6.45
N LYS A 91 29.35 -5.54 7.69
CA LYS A 91 29.80 -6.26 8.89
C LYS A 91 28.90 -7.44 9.25
N GLU A 92 27.59 -7.27 9.18
CA GLU A 92 26.61 -8.18 9.76
C GLU A 92 25.94 -9.12 8.73
N GLN A 93 26.26 -9.01 7.43
CA GLN A 93 25.61 -9.79 6.38
C GLN A 93 25.64 -11.31 6.57
N SER A 94 26.70 -11.83 7.21
CA SER A 94 26.82 -13.27 7.52
C SER A 94 25.80 -13.74 8.56
N ASN A 95 25.27 -12.83 9.36
CA ASN A 95 24.29 -13.12 10.41
C ASN A 95 22.86 -13.23 9.88
N PHE A 96 22.63 -12.93 8.59
CA PHE A 96 21.31 -12.97 7.96
C PHE A 96 21.27 -14.03 6.86
N ASP A 97 20.15 -14.75 6.83
CA ASP A 97 19.87 -15.75 5.80
C ASP A 97 19.26 -15.09 4.56
N LEU A 98 18.49 -14.00 4.77
CA LEU A 98 17.81 -13.24 3.73
C LEU A 98 17.83 -11.75 4.04
N ILE A 99 17.97 -10.92 3.01
CA ILE A 99 17.84 -9.46 3.06
C ILE A 99 16.70 -9.06 2.14
N ILE A 100 15.70 -8.37 2.68
CA ILE A 100 14.57 -7.82 1.92
C ILE A 100 14.72 -6.31 1.90
N SER A 101 14.94 -5.73 0.74
CA SER A 101 15.11 -4.29 0.57
C SER A 101 13.95 -3.69 -0.22
N SER A 102 13.51 -2.50 0.17
CA SER A 102 12.42 -1.78 -0.50
C SER A 102 12.97 -0.93 -1.64
N GLU A 103 12.36 -1.08 -2.82
CA GLU A 103 12.62 -0.32 -4.05
C GLU A 103 13.98 -0.53 -4.71
N VAL A 104 13.96 -0.67 -6.03
CA VAL A 104 15.18 -0.66 -6.87
C VAL A 104 15.84 0.72 -6.83
N PHE A 105 15.05 1.80 -6.96
CA PHE A 105 15.57 3.17 -6.88
C PHE A 105 15.85 3.56 -5.43
N SER A 106 16.89 2.96 -4.83
CA SER A 106 17.26 3.19 -3.43
C SER A 106 18.69 2.79 -3.12
N PHE A 107 19.37 3.54 -2.25
CA PHE A 107 20.74 3.22 -1.84
C PHE A 107 20.84 1.94 -1.02
N GLN A 108 19.86 1.63 -0.18
CA GLN A 108 19.85 0.40 0.61
C GLN A 108 19.81 -0.85 -0.29
N SER A 109 19.03 -0.83 -1.37
CA SER A 109 19.00 -1.92 -2.37
C SER A 109 20.32 -2.03 -3.12
N LEU A 110 20.90 -0.89 -3.49
CA LEU A 110 22.24 -0.86 -4.10
C LEU A 110 23.29 -1.48 -3.16
N PHE A 111 23.29 -1.10 -1.88
CA PHE A 111 24.24 -1.65 -0.89
C PHE A 111 24.06 -3.15 -0.71
N ALA A 112 22.83 -3.62 -0.52
CA ALA A 112 22.53 -5.03 -0.37
C ALA A 112 22.91 -5.82 -1.63
N SER A 113 22.63 -5.30 -2.82
CA SER A 113 22.96 -5.91 -4.10
C SER A 113 24.45 -6.00 -4.37
N LEU A 114 25.24 -5.04 -3.88
CA LEU A 114 26.71 -5.03 -4.00
C LEU A 114 27.37 -5.99 -3.01
N LEU A 115 26.90 -5.99 -1.76
CA LEU A 115 27.56 -6.72 -0.67
C LEU A 115 27.10 -8.19 -0.58
N CYS A 116 25.81 -8.46 -0.84
CA CYS A 116 25.23 -9.79 -0.64
C CYS A 116 24.12 -10.11 -1.67
N PRO A 117 24.40 -10.06 -2.98
CA PRO A 117 23.40 -10.21 -4.03
C PRO A 117 22.63 -11.53 -3.98
N SER A 118 23.31 -12.64 -3.60
CA SER A 118 22.69 -13.98 -3.53
C SER A 118 21.69 -14.17 -2.39
N LYS A 119 21.62 -13.23 -1.45
CA LYS A 119 20.67 -13.23 -0.33
C LYS A 119 19.67 -12.08 -0.39
N THR A 120 19.68 -11.30 -1.46
CA THR A 120 18.91 -10.06 -1.53
C THR A 120 17.68 -10.21 -2.42
N ILE A 121 16.51 -9.96 -1.83
CA ILE A 121 15.26 -9.65 -2.51
C ILE A 121 15.08 -8.14 -2.52
N ILE A 122 14.73 -7.58 -3.68
CA ILE A 122 14.24 -6.20 -3.78
C ILE A 122 12.73 -6.24 -4.00
N TRP A 123 11.97 -5.79 -3.01
CA TRP A 123 10.51 -5.73 -3.07
C TRP A 123 10.07 -4.39 -3.64
N HIS A 124 9.68 -4.39 -4.93
CA HIS A 124 9.60 -3.21 -5.79
C HIS A 124 8.16 -2.78 -6.08
N GLU A 125 7.81 -1.52 -5.79
CA GLU A 125 6.45 -0.97 -5.97
C GLU A 125 6.32 -0.04 -7.19
N MET A 126 7.39 0.69 -7.54
CA MET A 126 7.29 1.73 -8.57
C MET A 126 6.91 1.17 -9.94
N ALA A 127 5.81 1.68 -10.49
CA ALA A 127 5.34 1.35 -11.84
C ALA A 127 5.73 2.42 -12.89
N ILE A 128 6.29 3.55 -12.46
CA ILE A 128 6.75 4.68 -13.28
C ILE A 128 7.99 5.31 -12.66
N HIS A 129 8.74 6.07 -13.43
CA HIS A 129 9.87 6.84 -12.90
C HIS A 129 9.45 7.84 -11.82
N GLN A 130 10.26 7.97 -10.76
CA GLN A 130 10.12 9.02 -9.75
C GLN A 130 10.09 10.40 -10.42
N ARG A 131 9.07 11.20 -10.12
CA ARG A 131 8.79 12.46 -10.85
C ARG A 131 9.74 13.62 -10.57
N LYS A 132 10.51 13.54 -9.46
CA LYS A 132 11.42 14.62 -9.05
C LYS A 132 12.50 14.88 -10.10
N MET A 133 12.93 16.12 -10.19
CA MET A 133 13.95 16.59 -11.15
C MET A 133 13.69 16.12 -12.59
N LYS A 134 12.45 16.30 -13.10
CA LYS A 134 12.03 15.86 -14.44
C LYS A 134 12.30 14.36 -14.70
N LYS A 135 12.26 13.53 -13.66
CA LYS A 135 12.53 12.09 -13.66
C LYS A 135 14.00 11.72 -13.96
N LEU A 136 14.92 12.68 -14.06
CA LEU A 136 16.30 12.42 -14.50
C LEU A 136 17.07 11.47 -13.58
N PRO A 137 17.09 11.64 -12.22
CA PRO A 137 17.79 10.72 -11.34
C PRO A 137 17.27 9.28 -11.46
N SER A 138 15.96 9.12 -11.50
CA SER A 138 15.31 7.83 -11.68
C SER A 138 15.67 7.19 -13.02
N LYS A 139 15.65 7.95 -14.11
CA LYS A 139 16.05 7.44 -15.44
C LYS A 139 17.51 6.98 -15.47
N ILE A 140 18.43 7.76 -14.89
CA ILE A 140 19.84 7.36 -14.78
C ILE A 140 19.97 6.07 -13.97
N TRP A 141 19.26 5.97 -12.84
CA TRP A 141 19.31 4.79 -12.00
C TRP A 141 18.85 3.53 -12.73
N TYR A 142 17.66 3.54 -13.32
CA TYR A 142 17.11 2.36 -13.99
C TYR A 142 17.86 1.99 -15.28
N ASN A 143 18.42 2.95 -16.01
CA ASN A 143 19.11 2.64 -17.27
C ASN A 143 20.61 2.31 -17.08
N ILE A 144 21.24 2.75 -15.99
CA ILE A 144 22.68 2.60 -15.79
C ILE A 144 22.99 1.86 -14.49
N ILE A 145 22.55 2.39 -13.33
CA ILE A 145 22.97 1.89 -12.02
C ILE A 145 22.39 0.50 -11.75
N ALA A 146 21.09 0.33 -11.87
CA ALA A 146 20.43 -0.95 -11.58
C ALA A 146 20.91 -2.08 -12.49
N PRO A 147 21.01 -1.96 -13.84
CA PRO A 147 21.52 -3.01 -14.71
C PRO A 147 22.97 -3.41 -14.46
N ILE A 148 23.79 -2.51 -13.91
CA ILE A 148 25.21 -2.81 -13.60
C ILE A 148 25.31 -3.48 -12.21
N PHE A 149 24.71 -2.88 -11.20
CA PHE A 149 24.99 -3.20 -9.80
C PHE A 149 23.91 -4.05 -9.12
N GLU A 150 22.64 -3.99 -9.56
CA GLU A 150 21.53 -4.70 -8.93
C GLU A 150 21.08 -5.93 -9.73
N LYS A 151 21.69 -6.19 -10.89
CA LYS A 151 21.30 -7.29 -11.81
C LYS A 151 21.32 -8.70 -11.22
N LYS A 152 22.07 -8.91 -10.13
CA LYS A 152 22.17 -10.22 -9.46
C LYS A 152 21.16 -10.40 -8.33
N ALA A 153 20.63 -9.31 -7.76
CA ALA A 153 19.57 -9.38 -6.77
C ALA A 153 18.27 -9.86 -7.41
N TYR A 154 17.43 -10.55 -6.64
CA TYR A 154 16.14 -11.00 -7.11
C TYR A 154 15.08 -9.95 -6.84
N VAL A 155 14.35 -9.50 -7.86
CA VAL A 155 13.32 -8.49 -7.71
C VAL A 155 11.95 -9.14 -7.65
N ILE A 156 11.20 -8.89 -6.58
CA ILE A 156 9.79 -9.27 -6.46
C ILE A 156 8.93 -8.01 -6.57
N PRO A 157 8.16 -7.85 -7.63
CA PRO A 157 7.29 -6.68 -7.80
C PRO A 157 6.08 -6.76 -6.86
N ARG A 158 5.56 -5.60 -6.45
CA ARG A 158 4.36 -5.50 -5.60
C ARG A 158 3.05 -5.48 -6.38
N SER A 159 3.14 -5.35 -7.71
CA SER A 159 1.98 -5.32 -8.59
C SER A 159 2.36 -5.70 -10.02
N ARG A 160 1.36 -6.03 -10.85
CA ARG A 160 1.58 -6.28 -12.28
C ARG A 160 2.14 -5.06 -13.02
N PRO A 161 1.67 -3.81 -12.80
CA PRO A 161 2.32 -2.63 -13.39
C PRO A 161 3.78 -2.46 -12.96
N ALA A 162 4.13 -2.72 -11.71
CA ALA A 162 5.51 -2.69 -11.22
C ALA A 162 6.37 -3.76 -11.92
N TYR A 163 5.83 -4.98 -12.13
CA TYR A 163 6.49 -6.01 -12.92
C TYR A 163 6.79 -5.56 -14.35
N LEU A 164 5.78 -5.03 -15.05
CA LEU A 164 5.92 -4.56 -16.44
C LEU A 164 6.91 -3.38 -16.56
N PHE A 165 7.01 -2.56 -15.52
CA PHE A 165 7.98 -1.48 -15.46
C PHE A 165 9.40 -2.00 -15.26
N ILE A 166 9.64 -2.78 -14.19
CA ILE A 166 11.00 -3.18 -13.79
C ILE A 166 11.63 -4.19 -14.75
N LYS A 167 10.83 -5.05 -15.37
CA LYS A 167 11.29 -6.02 -16.37
C LYS A 167 11.96 -5.40 -17.59
N LYS A 168 11.72 -4.09 -17.85
CA LYS A 168 12.40 -3.35 -18.93
C LYS A 168 13.89 -3.15 -18.63
N TYR A 169 14.29 -3.19 -17.37
CA TYR A 169 15.64 -2.81 -16.91
C TYR A 169 16.41 -4.00 -16.30
N LEU A 170 15.71 -4.90 -15.61
CA LEU A 170 16.33 -6.04 -14.94
C LEU A 170 15.73 -7.36 -15.45
N LYS A 171 16.58 -8.40 -15.55
CA LYS A 171 16.18 -9.73 -16.02
C LYS A 171 15.75 -10.63 -14.87
N ASN A 172 16.38 -10.47 -13.69
CA ASN A 172 16.15 -11.32 -12.52
C ASN A 172 14.93 -10.83 -11.72
N VAL A 173 13.75 -10.97 -12.33
CA VAL A 173 12.47 -10.42 -11.81
C VAL A 173 11.43 -11.54 -11.73
N SER A 174 10.79 -11.67 -10.58
CA SER A 174 9.67 -12.60 -10.39
C SER A 174 8.49 -12.23 -11.31
N PRO A 175 7.94 -13.18 -12.05
CA PRO A 175 6.69 -12.94 -12.78
C PRO A 175 5.46 -12.89 -11.86
N ILE A 176 5.60 -13.37 -10.61
CA ILE A 176 4.54 -13.42 -9.61
C ILE A 176 4.73 -12.22 -8.66
N PRO A 177 3.80 -11.27 -8.64
CA PRO A 177 3.84 -10.16 -7.69
C PRO A 177 3.48 -10.62 -6.27
N VAL A 178 4.03 -9.91 -5.28
CA VAL A 178 3.64 -10.01 -3.87
C VAL A 178 3.22 -8.63 -3.41
N GLU A 179 1.95 -8.46 -3.15
CA GLU A 179 1.32 -7.21 -2.77
C GLU A 179 1.54 -6.89 -1.28
N HIS A 180 0.94 -5.80 -0.81
CA HIS A 180 0.89 -5.47 0.61
C HIS A 180 -0.10 -6.37 1.33
N GLY A 181 0.32 -6.95 2.43
CA GLY A 181 -0.56 -7.69 3.32
C GLY A 181 -1.31 -6.78 4.31
N ILE A 182 -2.36 -7.34 4.88
CA ILE A 182 -3.16 -6.74 5.93
C ILE A 182 -2.98 -7.53 7.22
N ASN A 183 -2.92 -6.84 8.35
CA ASN A 183 -3.00 -7.49 9.66
C ASN A 183 -4.46 -7.84 9.95
N LEU A 184 -4.84 -9.10 9.69
CA LEU A 184 -6.23 -9.55 9.83
C LEU A 184 -6.77 -9.48 11.25
N GLU A 185 -5.93 -9.44 12.27
CA GLU A 185 -6.36 -9.28 13.67
C GLU A 185 -7.00 -7.91 13.94
N GLN A 186 -6.67 -6.92 13.10
CA GLN A 186 -7.22 -5.56 13.19
C GLN A 186 -8.53 -5.40 12.43
N PHE A 187 -8.96 -6.40 11.64
CA PHE A 187 -10.12 -6.31 10.77
C PHE A 187 -11.09 -7.46 11.00
N THR A 188 -12.33 -7.13 11.27
CA THR A 188 -13.45 -8.07 11.30
C THR A 188 -14.14 -8.11 9.94
N PHE A 189 -15.00 -9.10 9.70
CA PHE A 189 -15.83 -9.16 8.50
C PHE A 189 -17.24 -9.64 8.82
N GLN A 190 -18.20 -9.29 7.97
CA GLN A 190 -19.56 -9.80 8.03
C GLN A 190 -20.20 -9.87 6.64
N LYS A 191 -21.18 -10.76 6.46
CA LYS A 191 -21.95 -10.88 5.20
C LYS A 191 -23.06 -9.85 5.12
N GLU A 192 -23.76 -9.63 6.22
CA GLU A 192 -24.85 -8.67 6.29
C GLU A 192 -24.30 -7.25 6.35
N LYS A 193 -24.76 -6.41 5.45
CA LYS A 193 -24.30 -5.03 5.30
C LYS A 193 -25.47 -4.08 5.56
N LYS A 194 -25.20 -2.94 6.18
CA LYS A 194 -26.15 -1.84 6.28
C LYS A 194 -26.35 -1.19 4.91
N ASP A 195 -27.44 -0.52 4.69
CA ASP A 195 -27.70 0.23 3.47
C ASP A 195 -26.87 1.51 3.42
N GLN A 196 -25.53 1.29 3.32
CA GLN A 196 -24.55 2.37 3.26
C GLN A 196 -23.36 2.01 2.37
N PHE A 197 -22.78 3.03 1.76
CA PHE A 197 -21.53 3.00 1.02
C PHE A 197 -20.47 3.83 1.74
N ILE A 198 -19.21 3.58 1.45
CA ILE A 198 -18.11 4.29 2.10
C ILE A 198 -17.08 4.80 1.09
N VAL A 199 -16.54 5.98 1.37
CA VAL A 199 -15.32 6.52 0.73
C VAL A 199 -14.26 6.66 1.80
N VAL A 200 -13.06 6.11 1.56
CA VAL A 200 -11.90 6.23 2.45
C VAL A 200 -10.75 6.85 1.67
N SER A 201 -10.54 8.15 1.84
CA SER A 201 -9.57 8.88 1.03
C SER A 201 -9.15 10.22 1.63
N GLN A 202 -8.00 10.74 1.18
CA GLN A 202 -7.70 12.16 1.33
C GLN A 202 -8.68 12.99 0.48
N LEU A 203 -9.22 14.07 1.03
CA LEU A 203 -10.15 14.95 0.33
C LEU A 203 -9.39 15.99 -0.50
N ILE A 204 -8.82 15.54 -1.62
CA ILE A 204 -7.97 16.33 -2.54
C ILE A 204 -8.41 16.12 -3.99
N PRO A 205 -8.14 17.06 -4.93
CA PRO A 205 -8.67 17.05 -6.29
C PRO A 205 -8.47 15.74 -7.05
N ARG A 206 -7.29 15.14 -6.96
CA ARG A 206 -6.99 13.89 -7.68
C ARG A 206 -7.85 12.69 -7.27
N LYS A 207 -8.50 12.75 -6.10
CA LYS A 207 -9.38 11.69 -5.58
C LYS A 207 -10.83 11.79 -6.03
N ASN A 208 -11.17 12.87 -6.73
CA ASN A 208 -12.45 13.07 -7.44
C ASN A 208 -13.71 12.76 -6.61
N ILE A 209 -13.69 13.12 -5.31
CA ILE A 209 -14.81 12.81 -4.39
C ILE A 209 -16.11 13.50 -4.81
N GLU A 210 -16.02 14.64 -5.46
CA GLU A 210 -17.18 15.37 -5.99
C GLU A 210 -17.99 14.52 -6.98
N SER A 211 -17.29 13.80 -7.89
CA SER A 211 -17.94 12.87 -8.82
C SER A 211 -18.68 11.75 -8.08
N ILE A 212 -18.08 11.21 -7.02
CA ILE A 212 -18.71 10.17 -6.19
C ILE A 212 -20.00 10.71 -5.55
N VAL A 213 -19.97 11.93 -4.98
CA VAL A 213 -21.15 12.58 -4.38
C VAL A 213 -22.26 12.77 -5.41
N LEU A 214 -21.92 13.24 -6.61
CA LEU A 214 -22.92 13.46 -7.69
C LEU A 214 -23.53 12.14 -8.17
N LYS A 215 -22.72 11.12 -8.44
CA LYS A 215 -23.20 9.79 -8.84
C LYS A 215 -24.07 9.14 -7.77
N PHE A 216 -23.69 9.28 -6.51
CA PHE A 216 -24.47 8.77 -5.38
C PHE A 216 -25.81 9.50 -5.25
N ASN A 217 -25.84 10.82 -5.42
CA ASN A 217 -27.09 11.58 -5.42
C ASN A 217 -28.01 11.16 -6.58
N SER A 218 -27.47 10.94 -7.78
CA SER A 218 -28.24 10.40 -8.91
C SER A 218 -28.81 9.00 -8.61
N PHE A 219 -28.04 8.15 -7.91
CA PHE A 219 -28.49 6.83 -7.44
C PHE A 219 -29.70 6.96 -6.48
N LEU A 220 -29.64 7.85 -5.49
CA LEU A 220 -30.77 8.09 -4.57
C LEU A 220 -32.04 8.50 -5.30
N GLN A 221 -31.91 9.40 -6.26
CA GLN A 221 -33.05 9.93 -7.04
C GLN A 221 -33.61 8.87 -7.98
N LYS A 222 -32.75 8.15 -8.73
CA LYS A 222 -33.17 7.16 -9.74
C LYS A 222 -33.89 5.97 -9.11
N TYR A 223 -33.41 5.48 -7.98
CA TYR A 223 -33.95 4.27 -7.34
C TYR A 223 -34.87 4.58 -6.16
N ASN A 224 -35.14 5.87 -5.86
CA ASN A 224 -35.97 6.32 -4.76
C ASN A 224 -35.65 5.59 -3.43
N ASN A 225 -34.38 5.45 -3.12
CA ASN A 225 -33.87 4.70 -1.98
C ASN A 225 -33.33 5.64 -0.87
N ASN A 226 -33.01 5.05 0.29
CA ASN A 226 -32.56 5.80 1.46
C ASN A 226 -31.14 5.36 1.93
N TYR A 227 -30.30 4.93 0.99
CA TYR A 227 -28.92 4.58 1.31
C TYR A 227 -28.13 5.76 1.88
N LYS A 228 -27.06 5.45 2.60
CA LYS A 228 -26.13 6.44 3.15
C LYS A 228 -24.78 6.38 2.43
N LEU A 229 -24.12 7.52 2.28
CA LEU A 229 -22.75 7.64 1.86
C LEU A 229 -21.89 8.22 2.99
N LEU A 230 -20.94 7.44 3.48
CA LEU A 230 -20.02 7.84 4.53
C LEU A 230 -18.68 8.23 3.91
N ILE A 231 -18.25 9.47 4.06
CA ILE A 231 -16.99 9.98 3.52
C ILE A 231 -15.98 10.14 4.66
N VAL A 232 -14.99 9.27 4.70
CA VAL A 232 -13.92 9.23 5.71
C VAL A 232 -12.64 9.83 5.12
N GLY A 233 -12.09 10.82 5.81
CA GLY A 233 -10.83 11.46 5.46
C GLY A 233 -10.77 12.94 5.75
N LYS A 234 -9.61 13.53 5.48
CA LYS A 234 -9.33 14.97 5.61
C LYS A 234 -8.68 15.50 4.34
N GLY A 235 -8.84 16.79 4.07
CA GLY A 235 -8.17 17.44 2.95
C GLY A 235 -8.79 18.80 2.63
N GLU A 236 -8.18 19.49 1.69
CA GLU A 236 -8.53 20.85 1.28
C GLU A 236 -9.95 20.97 0.68
N LEU A 237 -10.52 19.88 0.19
CA LEU A 237 -11.86 19.87 -0.39
C LEU A 237 -12.99 19.73 0.64
N TYR A 238 -12.72 19.58 1.94
CA TYR A 238 -13.75 19.35 2.95
C TYR A 238 -14.91 20.38 2.86
N ASN A 239 -14.60 21.66 2.93
CA ASN A 239 -15.60 22.74 2.89
C ASN A 239 -16.34 22.84 1.53
N LYS A 240 -15.67 22.44 0.44
CA LYS A 240 -16.29 22.39 -0.89
C LYS A 240 -17.31 21.26 -0.98
N LEU A 241 -16.95 20.09 -0.47
CA LEU A 241 -17.83 18.92 -0.42
C LEU A 241 -19.05 19.19 0.49
N GLU A 242 -18.83 19.83 1.64
CA GLU A 242 -19.94 20.21 2.54
C GLU A 242 -20.94 21.13 1.84
N ARG A 243 -20.48 22.14 1.09
CA ARG A 243 -21.34 23.01 0.29
C ARG A 243 -22.09 22.25 -0.80
N LEU A 244 -21.39 21.40 -1.55
CA LEU A 244 -22.01 20.58 -2.59
C LEU A 244 -23.14 19.69 -2.03
N ILE A 245 -22.92 19.04 -0.88
CA ILE A 245 -23.92 18.20 -0.23
C ILE A 245 -25.18 19.01 0.15
N LYS A 246 -25.00 20.23 0.67
CA LYS A 246 -26.12 21.17 0.97
C LYS A 246 -26.85 21.62 -0.29
N GLU A 247 -26.14 21.98 -1.34
CA GLU A 247 -26.74 22.39 -2.63
C GLU A 247 -27.59 21.27 -3.24
N LEU A 248 -27.23 20.02 -3.01
CA LEU A 248 -27.98 18.84 -3.44
C LEU A 248 -29.13 18.48 -2.49
N ASN A 249 -29.28 19.13 -1.33
CA ASN A 249 -30.18 18.76 -0.24
C ASN A 249 -30.01 17.31 0.22
N ALA A 250 -28.76 16.83 0.26
CA ALA A 250 -28.41 15.43 0.51
C ALA A 250 -27.81 15.18 1.91
N GLU A 251 -27.87 16.14 2.85
CA GLU A 251 -27.27 16.06 4.19
C GLU A 251 -27.83 14.89 5.02
N SER A 252 -29.06 14.49 4.76
CA SER A 252 -29.65 13.31 5.40
C SER A 252 -29.03 11.99 4.95
N ASN A 253 -28.42 11.96 3.76
CA ASN A 253 -27.90 10.74 3.13
C ASN A 253 -26.37 10.71 3.01
N ILE A 254 -25.69 11.85 2.96
CA ILE A 254 -24.24 11.96 2.75
C ILE A 254 -23.60 12.62 3.97
N SER A 255 -22.63 11.94 4.59
CA SER A 255 -21.95 12.40 5.81
C SER A 255 -20.43 12.50 5.64
N LEU A 256 -19.86 13.66 5.96
CA LEU A 256 -18.42 13.88 6.06
C LEU A 256 -17.96 13.55 7.49
N LEU A 257 -17.32 12.39 7.69
CA LEU A 257 -16.97 11.88 9.02
C LEU A 257 -15.59 12.33 9.53
N GLY A 258 -14.83 13.05 8.70
CA GLY A 258 -13.47 13.43 9.03
C GLY A 258 -12.52 12.21 9.08
N PHE A 259 -11.39 12.37 9.78
CA PHE A 259 -10.44 11.27 9.99
C PHE A 259 -10.98 10.26 11.00
N LYS A 260 -10.81 8.98 10.70
CA LYS A 260 -11.12 7.85 11.57
C LYS A 260 -9.84 7.03 11.83
N ASN A 261 -9.69 6.52 13.05
CA ASN A 261 -8.63 5.56 13.37
C ASN A 261 -8.95 4.17 12.79
N HIS A 262 -7.99 3.24 12.84
CA HIS A 262 -8.16 1.90 12.26
C HIS A 262 -9.35 1.12 12.85
N ALA A 263 -9.61 1.22 14.16
CA ALA A 263 -10.73 0.52 14.79
C ALA A 263 -12.08 1.06 14.34
N GLU A 264 -12.23 2.39 14.27
CA GLU A 264 -13.45 3.02 13.75
C GLU A 264 -13.64 2.72 12.26
N LEU A 265 -12.54 2.74 11.48
CA LEU A 265 -12.57 2.46 10.05
C LEU A 265 -12.98 1.02 9.77
N ASN A 266 -12.47 0.07 10.56
CA ASN A 266 -12.85 -1.34 10.46
C ASN A 266 -14.37 -1.53 10.60
N ILE A 267 -15.01 -0.90 11.60
CA ILE A 267 -16.45 -0.99 11.80
C ILE A 267 -17.20 -0.44 10.57
N LEU A 268 -16.80 0.76 10.10
CA LEU A 268 -17.45 1.42 8.97
C LEU A 268 -17.30 0.61 7.67
N LEU A 269 -16.11 0.05 7.40
CA LEU A 269 -15.88 -0.82 6.25
C LEU A 269 -16.71 -2.10 6.37
N THR A 270 -16.64 -2.79 7.51
CA THR A 270 -17.34 -4.06 7.74
C THR A 270 -18.86 -3.93 7.51
N GLU A 271 -19.45 -2.80 7.88
CA GLU A 271 -20.89 -2.55 7.75
C GLU A 271 -21.33 -2.04 6.36
N SER A 272 -20.40 -1.64 5.49
CA SER A 272 -20.74 -1.00 4.20
C SER A 272 -20.95 -2.01 3.08
N LYS A 273 -21.88 -1.69 2.14
CA LYS A 273 -22.16 -2.46 0.92
C LYS A 273 -20.99 -2.44 -0.04
N ALA A 274 -20.30 -1.31 -0.19
CA ALA A 274 -19.09 -1.19 -0.99
C ALA A 274 -18.25 0.04 -0.61
N LEU A 275 -16.94 -0.07 -0.89
CA LEU A 275 -15.99 1.05 -0.96
C LEU A 275 -16.08 1.68 -2.35
N LEU A 276 -16.28 3.00 -2.41
CA LEU A 276 -16.36 3.76 -3.66
C LEU A 276 -15.08 4.54 -3.93
N ILE A 277 -14.54 4.39 -5.12
CA ILE A 277 -13.33 5.04 -5.59
C ILE A 277 -13.56 5.57 -7.01
N ASP A 278 -13.19 6.85 -7.23
CA ASP A 278 -13.20 7.48 -8.54
C ASP A 278 -12.02 8.46 -8.61
N THR A 279 -10.84 8.00 -9.00
CA THR A 279 -9.61 8.77 -8.89
C THR A 279 -8.98 9.06 -10.25
N PHE A 280 -8.36 10.23 -10.40
CA PHE A 280 -7.60 10.59 -11.60
C PHE A 280 -6.16 10.08 -11.57
N GLN A 281 -5.64 9.76 -10.38
CA GLN A 281 -4.28 9.26 -10.22
C GLN A 281 -4.11 8.57 -8.87
N ASP A 282 -3.70 7.30 -8.90
CA ASP A 282 -3.29 6.55 -7.72
C ASP A 282 -2.29 5.45 -8.05
N ASN A 283 -1.66 4.91 -7.00
CA ASN A 283 -0.86 3.68 -7.05
C ASN A 283 -1.66 2.56 -6.35
N ASN A 284 -1.00 1.68 -5.61
CA ASN A 284 -1.66 0.70 -4.75
C ASN A 284 -2.40 1.40 -3.61
N MET A 285 -3.72 1.42 -3.69
CA MET A 285 -4.56 1.98 -2.63
C MET A 285 -4.72 0.98 -1.49
N VAL A 286 -4.25 1.34 -0.30
CA VAL A 286 -4.34 0.47 0.91
C VAL A 286 -5.79 0.23 1.32
N SER A 287 -6.67 1.20 1.12
CA SER A 287 -8.11 1.06 1.43
C SER A 287 -8.81 -0.05 0.62
N ILE A 288 -8.27 -0.47 -0.52
CA ILE A 288 -8.81 -1.58 -1.31
C ILE A 288 -8.66 -2.92 -0.57
N PRO A 289 -7.45 -3.40 -0.23
CA PRO A 289 -7.33 -4.63 0.55
C PRO A 289 -7.97 -4.54 1.94
N GLU A 290 -7.94 -3.38 2.61
CA GLU A 290 -8.66 -3.17 3.88
C GLU A 290 -10.17 -3.40 3.73
N SER A 291 -10.79 -2.89 2.66
CA SER A 291 -12.19 -3.11 2.36
C SER A 291 -12.49 -4.59 2.09
N ILE A 292 -11.66 -5.24 1.26
CA ILE A 292 -11.85 -6.64 0.88
C ILE A 292 -11.77 -7.56 2.11
N VAL A 293 -10.82 -7.35 3.02
CA VAL A 293 -10.72 -8.18 4.23
C VAL A 293 -11.87 -7.98 5.22
N CYS A 294 -12.60 -6.86 5.11
CA CYS A 294 -13.86 -6.63 5.82
C CYS A 294 -15.09 -7.30 5.14
N GLY A 295 -14.90 -8.03 4.05
CA GLY A 295 -15.97 -8.56 3.23
C GLY A 295 -16.72 -7.48 2.47
N THR A 296 -16.08 -6.34 2.19
CA THR A 296 -16.71 -5.18 1.56
C THR A 296 -16.14 -5.01 0.15
N PRO A 297 -16.94 -5.26 -0.89
CA PRO A 297 -16.53 -5.14 -2.28
C PRO A 297 -16.19 -3.69 -2.66
N VAL A 298 -15.56 -3.53 -3.82
CA VAL A 298 -15.04 -2.22 -4.27
C VAL A 298 -15.61 -1.83 -5.62
N ILE A 299 -16.09 -0.60 -5.75
CA ILE A 299 -16.32 0.03 -7.05
C ILE A 299 -15.20 1.02 -7.33
N THR A 300 -14.53 0.86 -8.46
CA THR A 300 -13.43 1.74 -8.85
C THR A 300 -13.32 1.89 -10.36
N ASN A 301 -12.68 2.96 -10.81
CA ASN A 301 -12.18 3.04 -12.18
C ASN A 301 -10.87 2.25 -12.35
N THR A 302 -10.31 2.23 -13.55
CA THR A 302 -9.09 1.45 -13.88
C THR A 302 -7.77 2.10 -13.44
N ILE A 303 -7.82 3.26 -12.79
CA ILE A 303 -6.63 4.07 -12.46
C ILE A 303 -5.79 3.48 -11.32
N PRO A 304 -6.36 3.02 -10.18
CA PRO A 304 -5.56 2.38 -9.13
C PRO A 304 -4.81 1.16 -9.67
N THR A 305 -3.51 1.04 -9.36
CA THR A 305 -2.70 -0.06 -9.89
C THR A 305 -3.12 -1.43 -9.38
N ASN A 306 -3.88 -1.50 -8.29
CA ASN A 306 -4.49 -2.72 -7.76
C ASN A 306 -5.95 -2.95 -8.19
N SER A 307 -6.48 -2.15 -9.12
CA SER A 307 -7.83 -2.37 -9.70
C SER A 307 -7.95 -3.72 -10.44
N TYR A 308 -6.87 -4.16 -11.12
CA TYR A 308 -6.86 -5.46 -11.80
C TYR A 308 -7.13 -6.64 -10.84
N PHE A 309 -6.64 -6.55 -9.59
CA PHE A 309 -6.86 -7.58 -8.57
C PHE A 309 -8.35 -7.74 -8.23
N ILE A 310 -9.08 -6.62 -8.17
CA ILE A 310 -10.53 -6.60 -7.97
C ILE A 310 -11.23 -7.32 -9.13
N GLN A 311 -10.85 -7.01 -10.36
CA GLN A 311 -11.44 -7.58 -11.57
C GLN A 311 -11.15 -9.09 -11.72
N GLU A 312 -9.88 -9.49 -11.54
CA GLU A 312 -9.46 -10.90 -11.67
C GLU A 312 -10.15 -11.81 -10.64
N ASN A 313 -10.39 -11.31 -9.43
CA ASN A 313 -11.00 -12.07 -8.34
C ASN A 313 -12.50 -11.80 -8.15
N LYS A 314 -13.13 -10.99 -9.00
CA LYS A 314 -14.56 -10.63 -8.94
C LYS A 314 -14.95 -10.04 -7.57
N LEU A 315 -14.14 -9.10 -7.06
CA LEU A 315 -14.30 -8.48 -5.74
C LEU A 315 -15.08 -7.16 -5.81
N GLY A 316 -15.71 -6.87 -6.93
CA GLY A 316 -16.44 -5.65 -7.17
C GLY A 316 -16.45 -5.26 -8.65
N ILE A 317 -16.66 -3.97 -8.92
CA ILE A 317 -16.84 -3.41 -10.26
C ILE A 317 -15.65 -2.52 -10.61
N VAL A 318 -15.04 -2.74 -11.78
CA VAL A 318 -13.88 -1.98 -12.28
C VAL A 318 -14.19 -1.45 -13.68
N LYS A 319 -14.62 -0.21 -13.76
CA LYS A 319 -14.90 0.53 -15.00
C LYS A 319 -15.16 2.00 -14.69
N GLU A 320 -15.40 2.84 -15.70
CA GLU A 320 -16.07 4.12 -15.48
C GLU A 320 -17.52 3.80 -15.05
N TRP A 321 -17.78 3.95 -13.74
CA TRP A 321 -19.01 3.51 -13.11
C TRP A 321 -20.04 4.63 -12.95
N ASN A 322 -21.30 4.23 -12.80
CA ASN A 322 -22.45 5.11 -12.64
C ASN A 322 -23.41 4.63 -11.53
N GLU A 323 -24.59 5.22 -11.45
CA GLU A 323 -25.62 4.90 -10.45
C GLU A 323 -26.17 3.49 -10.57
N ASP A 324 -26.18 2.88 -11.77
CA ASP A 324 -26.67 1.51 -11.97
C ASP A 324 -25.69 0.49 -11.35
N ASP A 325 -24.40 0.80 -11.36
CA ASP A 325 -23.38 -0.01 -10.72
C ASP A 325 -23.50 -0.01 -9.19
N LEU A 326 -23.98 1.11 -8.62
CA LEU A 326 -24.30 1.18 -7.19
C LEU A 326 -25.47 0.24 -6.85
N GLN A 327 -26.49 0.20 -7.69
CA GLN A 327 -27.64 -0.70 -7.52
C GLN A 327 -27.20 -2.18 -7.68
N GLU A 328 -26.39 -2.49 -8.68
CA GLU A 328 -25.86 -3.84 -8.89
C GLU A 328 -25.11 -4.34 -7.65
N ILE A 329 -24.13 -3.59 -7.17
CA ILE A 329 -23.28 -4.04 -6.05
C ILE A 329 -24.04 -4.08 -4.72
N ALA A 330 -25.04 -3.22 -4.54
CA ALA A 330 -25.88 -3.20 -3.34
C ALA A 330 -26.73 -4.47 -3.20
N THR A 331 -27.12 -5.08 -4.31
CA THR A 331 -28.05 -6.24 -4.38
C THR A 331 -27.35 -7.56 -4.65
N ASN A 332 -26.16 -7.55 -5.23
CA ASN A 332 -25.43 -8.76 -5.60
C ASN A 332 -24.46 -9.19 -4.47
N ILE A 333 -24.91 -10.13 -3.65
CA ILE A 333 -24.12 -10.63 -2.51
C ILE A 333 -22.85 -11.40 -2.92
N SER A 334 -22.76 -11.87 -4.18
CA SER A 334 -21.60 -12.67 -4.64
C SER A 334 -20.27 -11.92 -4.51
N TYR A 335 -20.27 -10.60 -4.66
CA TYR A 335 -19.08 -9.77 -4.47
C TYR A 335 -18.57 -9.82 -3.01
N THR A 336 -19.50 -9.74 -2.04
CA THR A 336 -19.18 -9.86 -0.62
C THR A 336 -18.64 -11.27 -0.29
N GLU A 337 -19.25 -12.31 -0.81
CA GLU A 337 -18.78 -13.69 -0.60
C GLU A 337 -17.39 -13.92 -1.20
N ASN A 338 -17.12 -13.40 -2.39
CA ASN A 338 -15.79 -13.46 -2.99
C ASN A 338 -14.73 -12.73 -2.13
N CYS A 339 -15.07 -11.56 -1.58
CA CYS A 339 -14.17 -10.83 -0.65
C CYS A 339 -13.84 -11.67 0.59
N ILE A 340 -14.84 -12.32 1.20
CA ILE A 340 -14.66 -13.18 2.36
C ILE A 340 -13.81 -14.41 2.02
N ASN A 341 -14.04 -15.04 0.88
CA ASN A 341 -13.32 -16.24 0.44
C ASN A 341 -11.83 -15.99 0.20
N ILE A 342 -11.46 -14.79 -0.27
CA ILE A 342 -10.06 -14.47 -0.56
C ILE A 342 -9.32 -13.86 0.65
N ARG A 343 -10.02 -13.52 1.72
CA ARG A 343 -9.53 -12.75 2.86
C ARG A 343 -8.18 -13.22 3.39
N GLU A 344 -8.04 -14.52 3.65
CA GLU A 344 -6.81 -15.09 4.23
C GLU A 344 -5.60 -14.93 3.31
N THR A 345 -5.80 -14.89 2.00
CA THR A 345 -4.72 -14.70 1.03
C THR A 345 -4.15 -13.29 1.00
N LEU A 346 -4.83 -12.34 1.65
CA LEU A 346 -4.40 -10.96 1.83
C LEU A 346 -3.71 -10.71 3.17
N SER A 347 -3.58 -11.73 4.02
CA SER A 347 -2.88 -11.58 5.30
C SER A 347 -1.39 -11.32 5.12
N ASN A 348 -0.79 -10.58 6.06
CA ASN A 348 0.66 -10.43 6.10
C ASN A 348 1.37 -11.77 6.20
N ASP A 349 0.82 -12.69 7.00
CA ASP A 349 1.35 -14.03 7.17
C ASP A 349 1.42 -14.80 5.84
N TYR A 350 0.29 -14.87 5.11
CA TYR A 350 0.22 -15.54 3.81
C TYR A 350 1.18 -14.93 2.79
N LEU A 351 1.24 -13.59 2.69
CA LEU A 351 2.07 -12.91 1.70
C LEU A 351 3.56 -12.98 2.04
N CYS A 352 3.93 -13.00 3.32
CA CYS A 352 5.28 -13.28 3.76
C CYS A 352 5.72 -14.71 3.37
N ASN A 353 4.88 -15.70 3.59
CA ASN A 353 5.12 -17.08 3.16
C ASN A 353 5.22 -17.18 1.63
N LYS A 354 4.33 -16.51 0.89
CA LYS A 354 4.39 -16.44 -0.57
C LYS A 354 5.74 -15.86 -1.05
N MET A 355 6.23 -14.79 -0.42
CA MET A 355 7.53 -14.19 -0.75
C MET A 355 8.69 -15.17 -0.51
N ILE A 356 8.70 -15.85 0.62
CA ILE A 356 9.72 -16.86 0.97
C ILE A 356 9.68 -18.03 -0.01
N ASN A 357 8.49 -18.52 -0.38
CA ASN A 357 8.35 -19.62 -1.33
C ASN A 357 8.85 -19.23 -2.74
N ILE A 358 8.56 -18.01 -3.19
CA ILE A 358 9.06 -17.48 -4.47
C ILE A 358 10.61 -17.40 -4.41
N TRP A 359 11.17 -16.94 -3.32
CA TRP A 359 12.62 -16.88 -3.11
C TRP A 359 13.26 -18.28 -3.11
N ASN A 360 12.74 -19.22 -2.34
CA ASN A 360 13.26 -20.58 -2.27
C ASN A 360 13.24 -21.27 -3.66
N ASN A 361 12.15 -21.11 -4.40
CA ASN A 361 12.05 -21.63 -5.76
C ASN A 361 13.03 -20.97 -6.74
N HIS A 362 13.44 -19.72 -6.47
CA HIS A 362 14.43 -19.03 -7.28
C HIS A 362 15.84 -19.56 -7.02
N ILE A 363 16.25 -19.69 -5.75
CA ILE A 363 17.59 -20.19 -5.40
C ILE A 363 17.84 -21.64 -5.80
N HIS A 364 16.80 -22.49 -5.83
CA HIS A 364 16.92 -23.88 -6.31
C HIS A 364 17.04 -24.00 -7.84
N LYS A 365 16.87 -22.90 -8.60
CA LYS A 365 17.02 -22.88 -10.06
C LYS A 365 18.38 -22.34 -10.52
N ILE A 366 19.15 -21.77 -9.62
CA ILE A 366 20.52 -21.27 -9.84
C ILE A 366 21.52 -22.36 -9.44
#